data_255ae09c3f6d0ecf3c784cffddf4cfd9
#
_entry.id   255ae09c3f6d0ecf3c784cffddf4cfd9
#
_cell.length_a   1.000
_cell.length_b   1.000
_cell.length_c   1.000
_cell.angle_alpha   90.00
_cell.angle_beta   90.00
_cell.angle_gamma   90.00
#
_symmetry.space_group_name_H-M   'P 1'
#
loop_
_entity.id
_entity.type
_entity.pdbx_description
1 polymer ?
#
loop_
_entity_poly.entity_id
_entity_poly.type
_entity_poly.pdbx_seq_one_letter_code
_entity_poly.pdbx_strand_id
1 'polypeptide(L)'
;MVQFQVPLPGLARDIGTLTAEEKDFLNYFCTIDDSCISPVADCYAGVGPKGYGASLILARIVKIRERILSDRQLATCLKKNDLYRFVTGDIQPSHNSFNTLRRRLGPKGFTEIHKRFVSKAHGLGLLNPEVKELPKNRKKGIILVADSTFLITSGSTKGEKDQQGNWHFTDDSVAFLGKGHHKHKYAVGHKAHSLRTISGVPLITLLSPANISDQDVVLYLIEELVDRYRHLEFSYIILDRGYDTEEIHHDIYEFFGIIAVIIKKKMVYPKGFNKDGYPLCPWGFTMKPKVIDYQRKRTRYACFKVCNKSKQPLLFACDYIKEQLKSGYSKYTYFKNGYRKFGPAVPHSLIYKKLKPFRTGIERTFGLVKENRYFMEKSNRYQGINNVTIHAIEHDIVLTQDIIFDYLKSGKISPVLNLNY
;
A
#
# COMPACT_ATOMS: atom_id res chain seq x y z
N MET A 1 -27.86 -4.01 -4.04
CA MET A 1 -28.31 -4.94 -2.97
C MET A 1 -28.70 -6.23 -3.64
N VAL A 2 -27.88 -7.29 -3.55
CA VAL A 2 -28.25 -8.61 -4.09
C VAL A 2 -29.26 -9.19 -3.13
N GLN A 3 -30.54 -9.20 -3.51
CA GLN A 3 -31.56 -9.90 -2.73
C GLN A 3 -31.53 -11.36 -3.14
N PHE A 4 -31.16 -12.23 -2.20
CA PHE A 4 -31.34 -13.67 -2.37
C PHE A 4 -32.85 -13.97 -2.37
N GLN A 5 -33.41 -14.27 -3.53
CA GLN A 5 -34.81 -14.70 -3.67
C GLN A 5 -34.98 -16.23 -3.73
N VAL A 6 -33.89 -16.99 -3.58
CA VAL A 6 -33.92 -18.45 -3.72
C VAL A 6 -33.31 -19.08 -2.47
N PRO A 7 -33.89 -20.17 -1.91
CA PRO A 7 -33.24 -20.92 -0.84
C PRO A 7 -31.85 -21.38 -1.31
N LEU A 8 -30.83 -21.06 -0.49
CA LEU A 8 -29.46 -21.46 -0.79
C LEU A 8 -29.34 -22.97 -0.53
N PRO A 9 -29.17 -23.83 -1.56
CA PRO A 9 -29.06 -25.27 -1.34
C PRO A 9 -27.83 -25.56 -0.45
N GLY A 10 -28.01 -26.37 0.57
CA GLY A 10 -26.94 -26.75 1.52
C GLY A 10 -26.85 -25.90 2.79
N LEU A 11 -27.63 -24.83 2.95
CA LEU A 11 -27.76 -24.16 4.25
C LEU A 11 -28.83 -24.86 5.08
N ALA A 12 -28.48 -25.26 6.30
CA ALA A 12 -29.38 -25.97 7.20
C ALA A 12 -30.53 -25.09 7.76
N ARG A 13 -30.41 -23.77 7.62
CA ARG A 13 -31.35 -22.77 8.13
C ARG A 13 -32.03 -22.01 6.99
N ASP A 14 -33.30 -21.62 7.23
CA ASP A 14 -34.01 -20.72 6.32
C ASP A 14 -33.36 -19.33 6.32
N ILE A 15 -33.17 -18.74 5.14
CA ILE A 15 -32.61 -17.38 4.98
C ILE A 15 -33.44 -16.34 5.76
N GLY A 16 -34.74 -16.55 5.91
CA GLY A 16 -35.62 -15.69 6.69
C GLY A 16 -35.22 -15.57 8.16
N THR A 17 -34.61 -16.62 8.72
CA THR A 17 -34.21 -16.70 10.13
C THR A 17 -32.82 -16.14 10.40
N LEU A 18 -32.06 -15.77 9.37
CA LEU A 18 -30.71 -15.23 9.52
C LEU A 18 -30.74 -13.80 10.05
N THR A 19 -29.81 -13.50 10.97
CA THR A 19 -29.58 -12.12 11.45
C THR A 19 -29.05 -11.23 10.33
N ALA A 20 -29.05 -9.90 10.54
CA ALA A 20 -28.49 -8.95 9.60
C ALA A 20 -27.00 -9.18 9.38
N GLU A 21 -26.26 -9.53 10.43
CA GLU A 21 -24.82 -9.84 10.38
C GLU A 21 -24.53 -11.12 9.58
N GLU A 22 -25.32 -12.17 9.78
CA GLU A 22 -25.21 -13.42 9.03
C GLU A 22 -25.53 -13.21 7.54
N LYS A 23 -26.52 -12.39 7.21
CA LYS A 23 -26.82 -12.00 5.82
C LYS A 23 -25.67 -11.19 5.20
N ASP A 24 -25.08 -10.25 5.93
CA ASP A 24 -23.93 -9.47 5.47
C ASP A 24 -22.69 -10.37 5.25
N PHE A 25 -22.49 -11.36 6.13
CA PHE A 25 -21.45 -12.37 5.96
C PHE A 25 -21.63 -13.18 4.68
N LEU A 26 -22.84 -13.71 4.41
CA LEU A 26 -23.13 -14.46 3.20
C LEU A 26 -22.97 -13.59 1.95
N ASN A 27 -23.48 -12.36 1.97
CA ASN A 27 -23.35 -11.40 0.87
C ASN A 27 -21.88 -11.13 0.54
N TYR A 28 -21.02 -11.01 1.55
CA TYR A 28 -19.59 -10.83 1.34
C TYR A 28 -18.97 -11.97 0.54
N PHE A 29 -19.24 -13.21 0.90
CA PHE A 29 -18.66 -14.38 0.21
C PHE A 29 -19.26 -14.53 -1.20
N CYS A 30 -20.51 -14.16 -1.42
CA CYS A 30 -21.12 -14.15 -2.76
C CYS A 30 -20.50 -13.12 -3.70
N THR A 31 -19.81 -12.11 -3.20
CA THR A 31 -19.07 -11.16 -4.05
C THR A 31 -17.68 -11.65 -4.43
N ILE A 32 -17.21 -12.76 -3.86
CA ILE A 32 -15.93 -13.36 -4.25
C ILE A 32 -16.14 -14.08 -5.58
N ASP A 33 -15.33 -13.71 -6.57
CA ASP A 33 -15.37 -14.31 -7.88
C ASP A 33 -14.51 -15.59 -7.90
N ASP A 34 -15.07 -16.69 -8.41
CA ASP A 34 -14.36 -17.97 -8.51
C ASP A 34 -13.08 -17.85 -9.33
N SER A 35 -13.03 -16.96 -10.32
CA SER A 35 -11.83 -16.69 -11.10
C SER A 35 -10.66 -16.17 -10.23
N CYS A 36 -10.95 -15.49 -9.11
CA CYS A 36 -9.94 -15.00 -8.19
C CYS A 36 -9.24 -16.14 -7.44
N ILE A 37 -9.94 -17.23 -7.14
CA ILE A 37 -9.45 -18.35 -6.33
C ILE A 37 -9.10 -19.60 -7.15
N SER A 38 -9.40 -19.61 -8.46
CA SER A 38 -9.15 -20.75 -9.36
C SER A 38 -7.69 -21.19 -9.48
N PRO A 39 -6.63 -20.36 -9.29
CA PRO A 39 -5.25 -20.81 -9.36
C PRO A 39 -4.91 -21.96 -8.42
N VAL A 40 -5.75 -22.21 -7.42
CA VAL A 40 -5.58 -23.33 -6.49
C VAL A 40 -5.81 -24.67 -7.15
N ALA A 41 -6.65 -24.74 -8.19
CA ALA A 41 -6.95 -26.00 -8.88
C ALA A 41 -5.71 -26.69 -9.42
N ASP A 42 -4.77 -25.92 -9.99
CA ASP A 42 -3.55 -26.43 -10.58
C ASP A 42 -2.60 -27.08 -9.56
N CYS A 43 -2.66 -26.64 -8.30
CA CYS A 43 -1.84 -27.21 -7.22
C CYS A 43 -2.23 -28.63 -6.83
N TYR A 44 -3.44 -29.04 -7.21
CA TYR A 44 -4.00 -30.35 -6.94
C TYR A 44 -4.15 -31.19 -8.21
N ALA A 45 -3.67 -30.67 -9.35
CA ALA A 45 -3.57 -31.43 -10.59
C ALA A 45 -2.46 -32.49 -10.43
N GLY A 46 -2.82 -33.78 -10.32
CA GLY A 46 -1.87 -34.88 -10.19
C GLY A 46 -2.49 -36.13 -9.56
N VAL A 47 -1.66 -37.16 -9.39
CA VAL A 47 -2.04 -38.46 -8.80
C VAL A 47 -2.22 -38.29 -7.29
N GLY A 48 -3.37 -38.67 -6.76
CA GLY A 48 -3.66 -38.69 -5.34
C GLY A 48 -5.06 -38.17 -4.99
N PRO A 49 -5.45 -38.15 -3.69
CA PRO A 49 -6.74 -37.63 -3.26
C PRO A 49 -6.89 -36.17 -3.70
N LYS A 50 -8.00 -35.87 -4.36
CA LYS A 50 -8.35 -34.47 -4.68
C LYS A 50 -8.44 -33.69 -3.39
N GLY A 51 -7.63 -32.64 -3.23
CA GLY A 51 -7.71 -31.74 -2.09
C GLY A 51 -9.00 -30.91 -2.13
N TYR A 52 -9.22 -30.14 -1.08
CA TYR A 52 -10.38 -29.27 -0.99
C TYR A 52 -10.32 -28.04 -1.95
N GLY A 53 -9.24 -27.91 -2.74
CA GLY A 53 -9.11 -26.89 -3.77
C GLY A 53 -9.32 -25.46 -3.27
N ALA A 54 -10.08 -24.68 -4.02
CA ALA A 54 -10.40 -23.27 -3.75
C ALA A 54 -11.15 -23.06 -2.42
N SER A 55 -11.89 -24.06 -1.95
CA SER A 55 -12.61 -24.02 -0.67
C SER A 55 -11.69 -23.74 0.53
N LEU A 56 -10.42 -24.20 0.47
CA LEU A 56 -9.45 -23.86 1.52
C LEU A 56 -9.06 -22.38 1.51
N ILE A 57 -9.07 -21.71 0.36
CA ILE A 57 -8.83 -20.26 0.30
C ILE A 57 -10.02 -19.52 0.93
N LEU A 58 -11.26 -19.92 0.61
CA LEU A 58 -12.45 -19.36 1.26
C LEU A 58 -12.39 -19.55 2.79
N ALA A 59 -11.98 -20.74 3.25
CA ALA A 59 -11.78 -20.98 4.68
C ALA A 59 -10.69 -20.06 5.27
N ARG A 60 -9.60 -19.74 4.53
CA ARG A 60 -8.58 -18.79 4.98
C ARG A 60 -9.14 -17.37 5.07
N ILE A 61 -10.02 -16.97 4.14
CA ILE A 61 -10.72 -15.69 4.19
C ILE A 61 -11.66 -15.65 5.41
N VAL A 62 -12.43 -16.73 5.69
CA VAL A 62 -13.24 -16.87 6.93
C VAL A 62 -12.35 -16.66 8.15
N LYS A 63 -11.18 -17.34 8.22
CA LYS A 63 -10.25 -17.24 9.35
C LYS A 63 -9.92 -15.79 9.70
N ILE A 64 -9.54 -15.01 8.69
CA ILE A 64 -9.07 -13.63 8.89
C ILE A 64 -10.24 -12.71 9.21
N ARG A 65 -11.34 -12.80 8.45
CA ARG A 65 -12.52 -11.97 8.66
C ARG A 65 -13.14 -12.17 10.04
N GLU A 66 -13.23 -13.43 10.50
CA GLU A 66 -13.79 -13.81 11.78
C GLU A 66 -12.78 -13.84 12.92
N ARG A 67 -11.56 -13.33 12.67
CA ARG A 67 -10.48 -13.20 13.69
C ARG A 67 -10.09 -14.51 14.37
N ILE A 68 -10.17 -15.62 13.63
CA ILE A 68 -9.79 -16.95 14.13
C ILE A 68 -8.26 -17.04 14.19
N LEU A 69 -7.71 -17.28 15.37
CA LEU A 69 -6.27 -17.11 15.61
C LEU A 69 -5.41 -18.25 15.07
N SER A 70 -5.94 -19.48 14.95
CA SER A 70 -5.15 -20.63 14.54
C SER A 70 -5.87 -21.52 13.53
N ASP A 71 -5.11 -22.29 12.75
CA ASP A 71 -5.66 -23.24 11.78
C ASP A 71 -6.39 -24.43 12.47
N ARG A 72 -5.98 -24.79 13.69
CA ARG A 72 -6.72 -25.79 14.52
C ARG A 72 -8.08 -25.25 14.93
N GLN A 73 -8.13 -24.00 15.36
CA GLN A 73 -9.39 -23.35 15.73
C GLN A 73 -10.29 -23.20 14.49
N LEU A 74 -9.74 -22.81 13.33
CA LEU A 74 -10.49 -22.74 12.07
C LEU A 74 -11.10 -24.09 11.71
N ALA A 75 -10.34 -25.19 11.76
CA ALA A 75 -10.85 -26.53 11.50
C ALA A 75 -12.00 -26.91 12.44
N THR A 76 -11.95 -26.48 13.70
CA THR A 76 -13.04 -26.70 14.68
C THR A 76 -14.26 -25.84 14.35
N CYS A 77 -14.07 -24.58 13.99
CA CYS A 77 -15.15 -23.67 13.62
C CYS A 77 -15.89 -24.15 12.36
N LEU A 78 -15.17 -24.61 11.34
CA LEU A 78 -15.76 -25.18 10.13
C LEU A 78 -16.62 -26.43 10.39
N LYS A 79 -16.34 -27.21 11.46
CA LYS A 79 -17.18 -28.35 11.85
C LYS A 79 -18.48 -27.93 12.52
N LYS A 80 -18.44 -26.81 13.25
CA LYS A 80 -19.54 -26.40 14.15
C LYS A 80 -20.46 -25.35 13.56
N ASN A 81 -19.95 -24.49 12.66
CA ASN A 81 -20.70 -23.36 12.12
C ASN A 81 -21.18 -23.68 10.70
N ASP A 82 -22.49 -23.74 10.52
CA ASP A 82 -23.15 -24.06 9.24
C ASP A 82 -22.92 -22.98 8.17
N LEU A 83 -22.85 -21.70 8.54
CA LEU A 83 -22.55 -20.62 7.59
C LEU A 83 -21.12 -20.73 7.06
N TYR A 84 -20.15 -21.04 7.92
CA TYR A 84 -18.77 -21.20 7.48
C TYR A 84 -18.63 -22.41 6.55
N ARG A 85 -19.31 -23.53 6.86
CA ARG A 85 -19.38 -24.69 5.97
C ARG A 85 -20.01 -24.33 4.64
N PHE A 86 -21.14 -23.65 4.69
CA PHE A 86 -21.84 -23.25 3.49
C PHE A 86 -20.96 -22.45 2.52
N VAL A 87 -20.33 -21.36 3.00
CA VAL A 87 -19.48 -20.51 2.14
C VAL A 87 -18.19 -21.19 1.67
N THR A 88 -17.79 -22.27 2.31
CA THR A 88 -16.60 -23.05 1.94
C THR A 88 -16.92 -24.33 1.16
N GLY A 89 -18.19 -24.57 0.81
CA GLY A 89 -18.61 -25.76 0.08
C GLY A 89 -18.67 -27.04 0.94
N ASP A 90 -19.09 -26.89 2.19
CA ASP A 90 -19.27 -27.96 3.21
C ASP A 90 -18.00 -28.79 3.50
N ILE A 91 -16.82 -28.16 3.40
CA ILE A 91 -15.57 -28.84 3.70
C ILE A 91 -15.33 -28.98 5.21
N GLN A 92 -14.71 -30.08 5.62
CA GLN A 92 -14.27 -30.33 7.00
C GLN A 92 -12.78 -30.69 7.02
N PRO A 93 -11.89 -29.74 6.69
CA PRO A 93 -10.46 -30.01 6.64
C PRO A 93 -9.88 -30.19 8.04
N SER A 94 -8.83 -31.01 8.13
CA SER A 94 -7.93 -30.98 9.28
C SER A 94 -7.04 -29.74 9.24
N HIS A 95 -6.43 -29.38 10.35
CA HIS A 95 -5.46 -28.27 10.38
C HIS A 95 -4.25 -28.53 9.45
N ASN A 96 -3.89 -29.80 9.21
CA ASN A 96 -2.81 -30.17 8.30
C ASN A 96 -3.15 -29.86 6.83
N SER A 97 -4.43 -29.85 6.46
CA SER A 97 -4.86 -29.47 5.10
C SER A 97 -4.43 -28.05 4.76
N PHE A 98 -4.48 -27.12 5.72
CA PHE A 98 -4.01 -25.74 5.51
C PHE A 98 -2.49 -25.66 5.37
N ASN A 99 -1.74 -26.43 6.14
CA ASN A 99 -0.28 -26.51 6.00
C ASN A 99 0.10 -27.09 4.63
N THR A 100 -0.61 -28.13 4.17
CA THR A 100 -0.40 -28.71 2.84
C THR A 100 -0.71 -27.73 1.73
N LEU A 101 -1.81 -26.97 1.83
CA LEU A 101 -2.13 -25.89 0.91
C LEU A 101 -0.99 -24.86 0.82
N ARG A 102 -0.53 -24.36 1.96
CA ARG A 102 0.55 -23.35 2.01
C ARG A 102 1.83 -23.85 1.40
N ARG A 103 2.20 -25.10 1.67
CA ARG A 103 3.40 -25.72 1.10
C ARG A 103 3.28 -25.93 -0.40
N ARG A 104 2.12 -26.32 -0.92
CA ARG A 104 1.89 -26.57 -2.35
C ARG A 104 1.83 -25.28 -3.15
N LEU A 105 1.07 -24.30 -2.72
CA LEU A 105 0.95 -23.00 -3.39
C LEU A 105 2.23 -22.16 -3.24
N GLY A 106 2.83 -22.19 -2.06
CA GLY A 106 3.93 -21.30 -1.72
C GLY A 106 3.58 -19.81 -1.86
N PRO A 107 4.52 -18.91 -1.61
CA PRO A 107 4.30 -17.47 -1.76
C PRO A 107 3.85 -17.05 -3.17
N LYS A 108 4.37 -17.74 -4.22
CA LYS A 108 4.01 -17.44 -5.62
C LYS A 108 2.54 -17.71 -5.92
N GLY A 109 2.00 -18.84 -5.45
CA GLY A 109 0.58 -19.16 -5.67
C GLY A 109 -0.36 -18.19 -4.96
N PHE A 110 -0.05 -17.83 -3.71
CA PHE A 110 -0.83 -16.81 -2.99
C PHE A 110 -0.71 -15.42 -3.63
N THR A 111 0.46 -15.08 -4.18
CA THR A 111 0.65 -13.84 -4.96
C THR A 111 -0.24 -13.83 -6.20
N GLU A 112 -0.36 -14.95 -6.91
CA GLU A 112 -1.22 -15.02 -8.10
C GLU A 112 -2.71 -14.87 -7.73
N ILE A 113 -3.14 -15.47 -6.63
CA ILE A 113 -4.49 -15.25 -6.09
C ILE A 113 -4.70 -13.76 -5.78
N HIS A 114 -3.80 -13.15 -5.02
CA HIS A 114 -3.89 -11.73 -4.68
C HIS A 114 -3.95 -10.83 -5.92
N LYS A 115 -3.12 -11.11 -6.92
CA LYS A 115 -3.10 -10.39 -8.20
C LYS A 115 -4.46 -10.41 -8.90
N ARG A 116 -5.22 -11.51 -8.82
CA ARG A 116 -6.56 -11.59 -9.39
C ARG A 116 -7.58 -10.73 -8.62
N PHE A 117 -7.50 -10.68 -7.30
CA PHE A 117 -8.31 -9.74 -6.50
C PHE A 117 -7.98 -8.29 -6.85
N VAL A 118 -6.70 -7.95 -7.02
CA VAL A 118 -6.28 -6.62 -7.47
C VAL A 118 -6.81 -6.31 -8.87
N SER A 119 -6.78 -7.29 -9.80
CA SER A 119 -7.34 -7.13 -11.15
C SER A 119 -8.85 -6.86 -11.12
N LYS A 120 -9.59 -7.53 -10.24
CA LYS A 120 -11.01 -7.25 -10.00
C LYS A 120 -11.24 -5.84 -9.47
N ALA A 121 -10.46 -5.43 -8.47
CA ALA A 121 -10.50 -4.06 -7.94
C ALA A 121 -10.16 -3.02 -9.04
N HIS A 122 -9.21 -3.31 -9.93
CA HIS A 122 -8.88 -2.48 -11.08
C HIS A 122 -10.08 -2.37 -12.05
N GLY A 123 -10.70 -3.48 -12.41
CA GLY A 123 -11.89 -3.49 -13.28
C GLY A 123 -13.06 -2.68 -12.73
N LEU A 124 -13.16 -2.57 -11.40
CA LEU A 124 -14.14 -1.73 -10.70
C LEU A 124 -13.68 -0.26 -10.53
N GLY A 125 -12.51 0.13 -11.03
CA GLY A 125 -11.96 1.48 -10.90
C GLY A 125 -11.40 1.85 -9.53
N LEU A 126 -11.25 0.88 -8.61
CA LEU A 126 -10.89 1.13 -7.20
C LEU A 126 -9.43 1.53 -6.99
N LEU A 127 -8.52 1.28 -7.97
CA LEU A 127 -7.10 1.56 -7.80
C LEU A 127 -6.74 3.05 -7.93
N ASN A 128 -7.57 3.84 -8.60
CA ASN A 128 -7.26 5.23 -8.91
C ASN A 128 -8.43 6.17 -8.61
N PRO A 129 -8.79 6.34 -7.34
CA PRO A 129 -9.86 7.25 -6.95
C PRO A 129 -9.54 8.68 -7.35
N GLU A 130 -10.55 9.47 -7.67
CA GLU A 130 -10.38 10.86 -8.02
C GLU A 130 -9.85 11.68 -6.83
N VAL A 131 -8.74 12.38 -7.06
CA VAL A 131 -8.22 13.36 -6.11
C VAL A 131 -8.57 14.76 -6.60
N LYS A 132 -9.47 15.42 -5.88
CA LYS A 132 -9.93 16.77 -6.21
C LYS A 132 -8.78 17.79 -6.18
N GLU A 133 -8.86 18.77 -7.07
CA GLU A 133 -7.95 19.93 -7.11
C GLU A 133 -6.49 19.61 -7.51
N LEU A 134 -6.20 18.44 -8.07
CA LEU A 134 -4.90 18.21 -8.69
C LEU A 134 -4.76 19.01 -10.00
N PRO A 135 -3.55 19.47 -10.36
CA PRO A 135 -3.31 20.19 -11.61
C PRO A 135 -3.74 19.37 -12.83
N LYS A 136 -4.37 20.02 -13.83
CA LYS A 136 -4.79 19.35 -15.07
C LYS A 136 -3.63 18.73 -15.86
N ASN A 137 -2.44 19.34 -15.78
CA ASN A 137 -1.21 18.89 -16.43
C ASN A 137 -0.37 17.92 -15.58
N ARG A 138 -0.97 17.30 -14.55
CA ARG A 138 -0.28 16.28 -13.75
C ARG A 138 0.00 15.03 -14.55
N LYS A 139 0.98 14.24 -14.12
CA LYS A 139 1.16 12.88 -14.62
C LYS A 139 -0.10 12.05 -14.26
N LYS A 140 -0.67 11.36 -15.25
CA LYS A 140 -1.79 10.45 -15.04
C LYS A 140 -1.29 9.08 -14.57
N GLY A 141 -2.13 8.33 -13.90
CA GLY A 141 -1.82 6.98 -13.40
C GLY A 141 -2.15 6.81 -11.93
N ILE A 142 -1.95 5.60 -11.43
CA ILE A 142 -2.24 5.21 -10.05
C ILE A 142 -1.28 5.93 -9.10
N ILE A 143 -1.83 6.42 -8.00
CA ILE A 143 -1.07 7.06 -6.93
C ILE A 143 -0.83 6.02 -5.84
N LEU A 144 0.44 5.84 -5.49
CA LEU A 144 0.92 4.85 -4.54
C LEU A 144 1.23 5.50 -3.19
N VAL A 145 1.12 4.70 -2.14
CA VAL A 145 1.64 5.01 -0.80
C VAL A 145 2.45 3.81 -0.33
N ALA A 146 3.65 4.03 0.17
CA ALA A 146 4.47 2.97 0.73
C ALA A 146 4.82 3.26 2.19
N ASP A 147 4.85 2.19 2.97
CA ASP A 147 5.31 2.21 4.36
C ASP A 147 5.66 0.78 4.78
N SER A 148 6.25 0.64 5.96
CA SER A 148 6.57 -0.64 6.55
C SER A 148 5.93 -0.81 7.92
N THR A 149 5.67 -2.05 8.30
CA THR A 149 5.21 -2.40 9.64
C THR A 149 6.00 -3.59 10.17
N PHE A 150 6.21 -3.59 11.47
CA PHE A 150 6.91 -4.67 12.14
C PHE A 150 5.95 -5.81 12.52
N LEU A 151 6.38 -7.06 12.30
CA LEU A 151 5.68 -8.27 12.68
C LEU A 151 6.56 -9.06 13.65
N ILE A 152 6.09 -9.19 14.90
CA ILE A 152 6.79 -9.99 15.91
C ILE A 152 6.80 -11.45 15.48
N THR A 153 7.95 -12.13 15.65
CA THR A 153 8.03 -13.57 15.41
C THR A 153 7.17 -14.35 16.38
N SER A 154 6.60 -15.45 15.91
CA SER A 154 5.94 -16.44 16.79
C SER A 154 6.91 -17.45 17.37
N GLY A 155 8.16 -17.42 16.92
CA GLY A 155 9.24 -18.29 17.38
C GLY A 155 9.90 -17.82 18.66
N SER A 156 10.95 -18.54 19.08
CA SER A 156 11.76 -18.13 20.20
C SER A 156 12.50 -16.83 19.89
N THR A 157 12.46 -15.89 20.82
CA THR A 157 13.27 -14.66 20.77
C THR A 157 14.64 -14.82 21.44
N LYS A 158 14.95 -16.04 21.96
CA LYS A 158 16.28 -16.38 22.45
C LYS A 158 17.16 -16.69 21.24
N GLY A 159 18.27 -16.02 21.15
CA GLY A 159 19.27 -16.23 20.12
C GLY A 159 20.64 -16.38 20.76
N GLU A 160 21.58 -16.92 20.00
CA GLU A 160 22.97 -17.06 20.34
C GLU A 160 23.81 -16.14 19.44
N LYS A 161 24.93 -15.64 19.94
CA LYS A 161 25.87 -14.87 19.13
C LYS A 161 26.95 -15.79 18.58
N ASP A 162 27.26 -15.61 17.30
CA ASP A 162 28.46 -16.22 16.73
C ASP A 162 29.75 -15.51 17.18
N GLN A 163 30.88 -16.05 16.73
CA GLN A 163 32.21 -15.48 17.04
C GLN A 163 32.41 -14.06 16.46
N GLN A 164 31.61 -13.69 15.43
CA GLN A 164 31.62 -12.37 14.79
C GLN A 164 30.65 -11.38 15.47
N GLY A 165 29.88 -11.83 16.46
CA GLY A 165 28.91 -11.02 17.20
C GLY A 165 27.54 -10.91 16.57
N ASN A 166 27.26 -11.66 15.49
CA ASN A 166 25.94 -11.72 14.87
C ASN A 166 25.00 -12.61 15.68
N TRP A 167 23.73 -12.21 15.73
CA TRP A 167 22.70 -12.99 16.40
C TRP A 167 22.10 -14.05 15.48
N HIS A 168 22.02 -15.28 15.99
CA HIS A 168 21.34 -16.41 15.36
C HIS A 168 20.13 -16.81 16.18
N PHE A 169 18.97 -16.91 15.54
CA PHE A 169 17.71 -17.32 16.13
C PHE A 169 17.29 -18.69 15.58
N THR A 170 16.39 -19.38 16.27
CA THR A 170 15.79 -20.63 15.78
C THR A 170 15.12 -20.47 14.40
N ASP A 171 14.53 -19.30 14.14
CA ASP A 171 14.12 -18.87 12.81
C ASP A 171 15.23 -17.95 12.28
N ASP A 172 15.99 -18.41 11.32
CA ASP A 172 17.12 -17.69 10.71
C ASP A 172 16.72 -16.49 9.86
N SER A 173 15.42 -16.38 9.55
CA SER A 173 14.86 -15.28 8.75
C SER A 173 14.50 -14.04 9.56
N VAL A 174 14.57 -14.08 10.89
CA VAL A 174 14.24 -12.94 11.77
C VAL A 174 15.46 -12.17 12.20
N ALA A 175 15.25 -10.92 12.64
CA ALA A 175 16.29 -10.09 13.23
C ALA A 175 15.72 -9.19 14.33
N PHE A 176 16.64 -8.57 15.11
CA PHE A 176 16.25 -7.53 16.06
C PHE A 176 15.75 -6.28 15.34
N LEU A 177 14.68 -5.71 15.84
CA LEU A 177 14.26 -4.38 15.47
C LEU A 177 15.23 -3.34 16.06
N GLY A 178 15.66 -2.39 15.25
CA GLY A 178 16.54 -1.32 15.69
C GLY A 178 15.94 -0.50 16.85
N LYS A 179 16.78 0.02 17.71
CA LYS A 179 16.37 0.85 18.86
C LYS A 179 15.48 2.02 18.41
N GLY A 180 14.38 2.22 19.11
CA GLY A 180 13.48 3.36 18.90
C GLY A 180 12.24 3.09 18.04
N HIS A 181 12.09 1.90 17.45
CA HIS A 181 10.98 1.60 16.53
C HIS A 181 9.82 0.80 17.15
N HIS A 182 9.96 0.29 18.38
CA HIS A 182 8.91 -0.49 19.03
C HIS A 182 8.83 -0.23 20.53
N LYS A 183 7.64 -0.43 21.11
CA LYS A 183 7.40 -0.36 22.57
C LYS A 183 8.27 -1.34 23.36
N HIS A 184 8.70 -2.44 22.75
CA HIS A 184 9.51 -3.48 23.35
C HIS A 184 10.98 -3.32 22.98
N LYS A 185 11.84 -3.23 23.99
CA LYS A 185 13.29 -2.97 23.86
C LYS A 185 14.06 -4.06 23.07
N TYR A 186 13.48 -5.26 22.91
CA TYR A 186 14.09 -6.44 22.29
C TYR A 186 13.09 -7.19 21.40
N ALA A 187 12.39 -6.48 20.53
CA ALA A 187 11.49 -7.14 19.60
C ALA A 187 12.30 -7.81 18.48
N VAL A 188 11.95 -9.06 18.18
CA VAL A 188 12.54 -9.89 17.11
C VAL A 188 11.45 -10.25 16.12
N GLY A 189 11.72 -10.17 14.84
CA GLY A 189 10.75 -10.51 13.82
C GLY A 189 11.12 -10.08 12.42
N HIS A 190 10.09 -9.82 11.64
CA HIS A 190 10.18 -9.38 10.26
C HIS A 190 9.63 -7.96 10.10
N LYS A 191 9.99 -7.32 9.03
CA LYS A 191 9.39 -6.08 8.58
C LYS A 191 8.60 -6.34 7.29
N ALA A 192 7.32 -5.97 7.27
CA ALA A 192 6.47 -6.04 6.09
C ALA A 192 6.45 -4.67 5.41
N HIS A 193 7.04 -4.59 4.22
CA HIS A 193 7.06 -3.41 3.37
C HIS A 193 5.91 -3.51 2.39
N SER A 194 4.98 -2.57 2.39
CA SER A 194 3.78 -2.63 1.57
C SER A 194 3.63 -1.41 0.67
N LEU A 195 3.34 -1.65 -0.60
CA LEU A 195 2.85 -0.66 -1.56
C LEU A 195 1.34 -0.81 -1.72
N ARG A 196 0.65 0.29 -1.52
CA ARG A 196 -0.82 0.37 -1.62
C ARG A 196 -1.20 1.55 -2.49
N THR A 197 -2.43 1.51 -3.02
CA THR A 197 -3.04 2.69 -3.64
C THR A 197 -3.50 3.67 -2.56
N ILE A 198 -3.81 4.91 -2.93
CA ILE A 198 -4.41 5.87 -1.99
C ILE A 198 -5.81 5.47 -1.51
N SER A 199 -6.50 4.59 -2.24
CA SER A 199 -7.75 3.94 -1.81
C SER A 199 -7.53 2.79 -0.81
N GLY A 200 -6.28 2.45 -0.51
CA GLY A 200 -5.91 1.41 0.45
C GLY A 200 -5.75 0.00 -0.12
N VAL A 201 -6.01 -0.21 -1.41
CA VAL A 201 -5.81 -1.52 -2.05
C VAL A 201 -4.34 -1.88 -2.01
N PRO A 202 -3.93 -2.97 -1.34
CA PRO A 202 -2.56 -3.44 -1.33
C PRO A 202 -2.21 -4.01 -2.71
N LEU A 203 -1.05 -3.64 -3.23
CA LEU A 203 -0.54 -4.13 -4.52
C LEU A 203 0.61 -5.11 -4.33
N ILE A 204 1.53 -4.78 -3.45
CA ILE A 204 2.73 -5.56 -3.13
C ILE A 204 2.97 -5.50 -1.62
N THR A 205 3.30 -6.64 -1.04
CA THR A 205 3.88 -6.72 0.30
C THR A 205 5.09 -7.64 0.26
N LEU A 206 6.26 -7.12 0.62
CA LEU A 206 7.51 -7.86 0.76
C LEU A 206 7.92 -7.94 2.23
N LEU A 207 8.46 -9.08 2.62
CA LEU A 207 8.99 -9.30 3.95
C LEU A 207 10.52 -9.23 3.94
N SER A 208 11.09 -8.63 4.97
CA SER A 208 12.53 -8.67 5.25
C SER A 208 12.78 -8.97 6.73
N PRO A 209 13.98 -9.41 7.11
CA PRO A 209 14.42 -9.34 8.51
C PRO A 209 14.25 -7.93 9.06
N ALA A 210 13.93 -7.81 10.34
CA ALA A 210 13.54 -6.52 10.93
C ALA A 210 14.64 -5.45 10.93
N ASN A 211 15.92 -5.83 10.78
CA ASN A 211 17.07 -4.93 10.74
C ASN A 211 17.32 -4.28 9.38
N ILE A 212 16.65 -4.74 8.32
CA ILE A 212 16.81 -4.17 6.97
C ILE A 212 16.17 -2.78 6.91
N SER A 213 16.88 -1.82 6.31
CA SER A 213 16.40 -0.46 6.15
C SER A 213 15.26 -0.39 5.11
N ASP A 214 14.27 0.47 5.37
CA ASP A 214 13.18 0.70 4.41
C ASP A 214 13.70 1.31 3.10
N GLN A 215 14.80 2.08 3.16
CA GLN A 215 15.44 2.68 1.99
C GLN A 215 16.02 1.62 1.06
N ASP A 216 16.58 0.53 1.61
CA ASP A 216 17.19 -0.54 0.82
C ASP A 216 16.14 -1.38 0.08
N VAL A 217 14.91 -1.39 0.57
CA VAL A 217 13.82 -2.24 0.03
C VAL A 217 12.94 -1.49 -0.97
N VAL A 218 12.84 -0.16 -0.90
CA VAL A 218 11.82 0.58 -1.67
C VAL A 218 11.98 0.43 -3.19
N LEU A 219 13.19 0.41 -3.71
CA LEU A 219 13.41 0.25 -5.15
C LEU A 219 13.04 -1.15 -5.63
N TYR A 220 13.40 -2.20 -4.87
CA TYR A 220 12.96 -3.58 -5.14
C TYR A 220 11.44 -3.73 -5.09
N LEU A 221 10.80 -3.03 -4.15
CA LEU A 221 9.34 -3.03 -4.02
C LEU A 221 8.67 -2.42 -5.25
N ILE A 222 9.25 -1.34 -5.81
CA ILE A 222 8.73 -0.69 -7.02
C ILE A 222 9.04 -1.54 -8.26
N GLU A 223 10.21 -2.14 -8.36
CA GLU A 223 10.59 -3.04 -9.45
C GLU A 223 9.62 -4.22 -9.53
N GLU A 224 9.40 -4.91 -8.41
CA GLU A 224 8.43 -6.02 -8.33
C GLU A 224 7.01 -5.57 -8.69
N LEU A 225 6.61 -4.34 -8.30
CA LEU A 225 5.31 -3.77 -8.66
C LEU A 225 5.17 -3.60 -10.18
N VAL A 226 6.16 -2.98 -10.81
CA VAL A 226 6.14 -2.70 -12.25
C VAL A 226 6.17 -4.01 -13.05
N ASP A 227 6.98 -4.98 -12.62
CA ASP A 227 7.04 -6.30 -13.24
C ASP A 227 5.72 -7.07 -13.11
N ARG A 228 5.10 -7.04 -11.93
CA ARG A 228 3.85 -7.74 -11.65
C ARG A 228 2.66 -7.16 -12.39
N TYR A 229 2.63 -5.83 -12.55
CA TYR A 229 1.49 -5.09 -13.12
C TYR A 229 1.91 -4.24 -14.32
N ARG A 230 2.57 -4.85 -15.32
CA ARG A 230 3.09 -4.17 -16.54
C ARG A 230 2.05 -3.40 -17.33
N HIS A 231 0.76 -3.75 -17.17
CA HIS A 231 -0.36 -3.10 -17.85
C HIS A 231 -0.90 -1.88 -17.10
N LEU A 232 -0.41 -1.61 -15.88
CA LEU A 232 -0.83 -0.47 -15.08
C LEU A 232 0.19 0.67 -15.16
N GLU A 233 -0.32 1.88 -15.20
CA GLU A 233 0.51 3.09 -15.16
C GLU A 233 0.52 3.68 -13.74
N PHE A 234 1.71 3.92 -13.21
CA PHE A 234 1.93 4.53 -11.92
C PHE A 234 2.46 5.96 -12.10
N SER A 235 1.93 6.88 -11.31
CA SER A 235 2.24 8.31 -11.47
C SER A 235 3.02 8.89 -10.30
N TYR A 236 2.58 8.66 -9.10
CA TYR A 236 3.17 9.20 -7.86
C TYR A 236 3.32 8.11 -6.82
N ILE A 237 4.36 8.26 -5.98
CA ILE A 237 4.53 7.45 -4.78
C ILE A 237 4.74 8.36 -3.57
N ILE A 238 3.93 8.18 -2.54
CA ILE A 238 3.98 8.94 -1.30
C ILE A 238 4.77 8.14 -0.27
N LEU A 239 5.85 8.73 0.26
CA LEU A 239 6.78 8.07 1.17
C LEU A 239 7.00 8.91 2.42
N ASP A 240 7.42 8.24 3.50
CA ASP A 240 7.77 8.89 4.75
C ASP A 240 9.11 9.65 4.67
N ARG A 241 9.36 10.44 5.71
CA ARG A 241 10.57 11.22 5.90
C ARG A 241 11.85 10.34 5.93
N GLY A 242 11.74 9.08 6.33
CA GLY A 242 12.83 8.11 6.29
C GLY A 242 13.48 8.01 4.91
N TYR A 243 12.68 8.04 3.86
CA TYR A 243 13.10 7.90 2.47
C TYR A 243 13.65 9.19 1.81
N ASP A 244 13.74 10.33 2.52
CA ASP A 244 14.13 11.61 1.92
C ASP A 244 15.64 11.71 1.71
N THR A 245 16.14 11.03 0.67
CA THR A 245 17.52 11.10 0.15
C THR A 245 17.51 11.53 -1.31
N GLU A 246 18.63 12.05 -1.81
CA GLU A 246 18.75 12.47 -3.22
C GLU A 246 18.62 11.28 -4.16
N GLU A 247 19.26 10.17 -3.80
CA GLU A 247 19.30 8.92 -4.57
C GLU A 247 17.89 8.36 -4.77
N ILE A 248 17.08 8.24 -3.72
CA ILE A 248 15.72 7.71 -3.82
C ILE A 248 14.85 8.60 -4.72
N HIS A 249 14.97 9.93 -4.62
CA HIS A 249 14.23 10.82 -5.51
C HIS A 249 14.64 10.68 -6.97
N HIS A 250 15.94 10.55 -7.23
CA HIS A 250 16.52 10.36 -8.55
C HIS A 250 16.11 9.03 -9.14
N ASP A 251 16.35 7.94 -8.44
CA ASP A 251 16.19 6.57 -8.95
C ASP A 251 14.73 6.21 -9.21
N ILE A 252 13.82 6.58 -8.33
CA ILE A 252 12.38 6.38 -8.55
C ILE A 252 11.92 7.11 -9.83
N TYR A 253 12.43 8.33 -10.08
CA TYR A 253 12.04 9.07 -11.27
C TYR A 253 12.72 8.58 -12.54
N GLU A 254 14.03 8.34 -12.52
CA GLU A 254 14.80 7.98 -13.71
C GLU A 254 14.55 6.54 -14.17
N PHE A 255 14.44 5.57 -13.25
CA PHE A 255 14.27 4.17 -13.62
C PHE A 255 12.79 3.80 -13.84
N PHE A 256 11.88 4.35 -13.03
CA PHE A 256 10.47 3.95 -13.09
C PHE A 256 9.54 5.06 -13.62
N GLY A 257 10.07 6.26 -13.83
CA GLY A 257 9.27 7.41 -14.24
C GLY A 257 8.22 7.85 -13.20
N ILE A 258 8.23 7.28 -11.99
CA ILE A 258 7.29 7.61 -10.91
C ILE A 258 7.79 8.85 -10.16
N ILE A 259 6.88 9.70 -9.72
CA ILE A 259 7.23 10.94 -9.00
C ILE A 259 7.13 10.70 -7.50
N ALA A 260 8.25 10.79 -6.79
CA ALA A 260 8.28 10.63 -5.35
C ALA A 260 7.80 11.90 -4.61
N VAL A 261 6.77 11.74 -3.77
CA VAL A 261 6.23 12.74 -2.85
C VAL A 261 6.65 12.37 -1.44
N ILE A 262 7.84 12.79 -1.02
CA ILE A 262 8.44 12.37 0.26
C ILE A 262 8.36 13.50 1.28
N ILE A 263 8.01 13.19 2.53
CA ILE A 263 8.05 14.16 3.62
C ILE A 263 9.48 14.63 3.81
N LYS A 264 9.71 15.94 3.66
CA LYS A 264 11.06 16.50 3.62
C LYS A 264 11.71 16.62 5.00
N LYS A 265 12.98 16.23 5.08
CA LYS A 265 13.91 16.67 6.11
C LYS A 265 14.24 18.15 5.88
N LYS A 266 14.77 18.83 6.92
CA LYS A 266 15.24 20.22 6.79
C LYS A 266 16.24 20.34 5.63
N MET A 267 16.02 21.31 4.77
CA MET A 267 16.86 21.57 3.59
C MET A 267 17.43 22.98 3.62
N VAL A 268 18.65 23.12 3.13
CA VAL A 268 19.28 24.41 2.86
C VAL A 268 19.29 24.62 1.35
N TYR A 269 18.74 25.72 0.91
CA TYR A 269 18.71 26.10 -0.50
C TYR A 269 19.87 27.05 -0.85
N PRO A 270 20.36 27.03 -2.08
CA PRO A 270 21.45 27.93 -2.50
C PRO A 270 21.01 29.40 -2.54
N LYS A 271 21.99 30.31 -2.65
CA LYS A 271 21.73 31.75 -2.84
C LYS A 271 20.80 31.99 -4.02
N GLY A 272 19.85 32.89 -3.84
CA GLY A 272 18.80 33.19 -4.84
C GLY A 272 17.53 32.34 -4.71
N PHE A 273 17.39 31.64 -3.58
CA PHE A 273 16.18 30.95 -3.17
C PHE A 273 15.77 31.39 -1.75
N ASN A 274 14.48 31.36 -1.44
CA ASN A 274 14.01 31.55 -0.07
C ASN A 274 14.10 30.22 0.73
N LYS A 275 13.78 30.29 2.03
CA LYS A 275 13.81 29.15 2.94
C LYS A 275 12.89 27.98 2.53
N ASP A 276 11.86 28.25 1.74
CA ASP A 276 10.89 27.27 1.26
C ASP A 276 11.24 26.72 -0.12
N GLY A 277 12.38 27.13 -0.71
CA GLY A 277 12.86 26.65 -1.99
C GLY A 277 12.27 27.35 -3.22
N TYR A 278 11.55 28.45 -3.04
CA TYR A 278 11.13 29.27 -4.17
C TYR A 278 12.30 30.12 -4.68
N PRO A 279 12.53 30.19 -5.99
CA PRO A 279 13.49 31.11 -6.55
C PRO A 279 13.10 32.56 -6.22
N LEU A 280 14.09 33.39 -6.05
CA LEU A 280 13.93 34.83 -5.93
C LEU A 280 14.22 35.50 -7.27
N CYS A 281 13.47 36.53 -7.61
CA CYS A 281 13.80 37.41 -8.74
C CYS A 281 15.02 38.29 -8.39
N PRO A 282 15.62 39.03 -9.35
CA PRO A 282 16.74 39.90 -9.05
C PRO A 282 16.54 40.90 -7.93
N TRP A 283 15.30 41.28 -7.69
CA TRP A 283 14.89 42.20 -6.63
C TRP A 283 14.51 41.53 -5.30
N GLY A 284 14.80 40.23 -5.15
CA GLY A 284 14.56 39.49 -3.90
C GLY A 284 13.13 39.01 -3.69
N PHE A 285 12.20 39.21 -4.63
CA PHE A 285 10.82 38.76 -4.47
C PHE A 285 10.65 37.29 -4.87
N THR A 286 9.82 36.56 -4.10
CA THR A 286 9.52 35.15 -4.32
C THR A 286 8.77 34.93 -5.64
N MET A 287 9.29 34.05 -6.49
CA MET A 287 8.66 33.66 -7.75
C MET A 287 7.77 32.44 -7.55
N LYS A 288 6.66 32.34 -8.32
CA LYS A 288 5.72 31.21 -8.24
C LYS A 288 5.95 30.20 -9.35
N PRO A 289 5.82 28.89 -9.08
CA PRO A 289 5.88 27.87 -10.11
C PRO A 289 4.71 28.06 -11.10
N LYS A 290 5.02 27.99 -12.40
CA LYS A 290 4.03 28.10 -13.47
C LYS A 290 3.76 26.80 -14.15
N VAL A 291 4.82 26.09 -14.56
CA VAL A 291 4.74 24.84 -15.33
C VAL A 291 5.87 23.93 -14.91
N ILE A 292 5.55 22.66 -14.75
CA ILE A 292 6.53 21.58 -14.66
C ILE A 292 6.61 20.96 -16.06
N ASP A 293 7.80 21.01 -16.66
CA ASP A 293 8.11 20.42 -17.95
C ASP A 293 8.85 19.11 -17.73
N TYR A 294 8.10 18.01 -17.78
CA TYR A 294 8.64 16.67 -17.50
C TYR A 294 9.61 16.20 -18.59
N GLN A 295 9.39 16.58 -19.86
CA GLN A 295 10.26 16.21 -20.96
C GLN A 295 11.64 16.87 -20.83
N ARG A 296 11.66 18.18 -20.49
CA ARG A 296 12.90 18.93 -20.31
C ARG A 296 13.43 18.88 -18.88
N LYS A 297 12.81 18.07 -18.01
CA LYS A 297 13.18 17.87 -16.62
C LYS A 297 13.46 19.18 -15.87
N ARG A 298 12.50 20.14 -15.94
CA ARG A 298 12.65 21.47 -15.36
C ARG A 298 11.31 22.05 -14.87
N THR A 299 11.38 22.97 -13.92
CA THR A 299 10.24 23.78 -13.47
C THR A 299 10.48 25.24 -13.86
N ARG A 300 9.49 25.83 -14.51
CA ARG A 300 9.47 27.27 -14.82
C ARG A 300 8.79 28.01 -13.69
N TYR A 301 9.46 29.04 -13.20
CA TYR A 301 8.94 30.02 -12.26
C TYR A 301 8.78 31.36 -12.93
N ALA A 302 7.79 32.15 -12.52
CA ALA A 302 7.57 33.48 -13.05
C ALA A 302 7.12 34.43 -11.95
N CYS A 303 7.41 35.70 -12.10
CA CYS A 303 7.07 36.70 -11.10
C CYS A 303 5.60 37.18 -11.20
N PHE A 304 4.91 36.96 -12.31
CA PHE A 304 3.48 37.23 -12.52
C PHE A 304 2.95 38.54 -11.92
N LYS A 305 3.66 39.63 -12.03
CA LYS A 305 3.24 40.93 -11.48
C LYS A 305 2.96 40.85 -9.97
N VAL A 306 3.64 40.00 -9.21
CA VAL A 306 3.49 39.89 -7.74
C VAL A 306 3.77 41.23 -7.09
N CYS A 307 4.68 42.02 -7.66
CA CYS A 307 4.97 43.38 -7.22
C CYS A 307 3.74 44.34 -7.26
N ASN A 308 2.84 44.16 -8.25
CA ASN A 308 1.61 44.95 -8.34
C ASN A 308 0.54 44.49 -7.31
N LYS A 309 0.65 43.27 -6.75
CA LYS A 309 -0.28 42.75 -5.75
C LYS A 309 0.12 43.08 -4.32
N SER A 310 1.37 43.39 -4.07
CA SER A 310 1.87 43.65 -2.71
C SER A 310 1.46 45.00 -2.13
N LYS A 311 0.78 45.86 -2.90
CA LYS A 311 0.36 47.26 -2.50
C LYS A 311 1.53 48.10 -1.94
N GLN A 312 2.76 47.60 -1.98
CA GLN A 312 3.92 48.41 -1.63
C GLN A 312 4.21 49.34 -2.81
N PRO A 313 4.36 50.64 -2.57
CA PRO A 313 4.83 51.55 -3.61
C PRO A 313 6.16 50.98 -4.11
N LEU A 314 6.21 50.65 -5.40
CA LEU A 314 7.45 50.24 -6.07
C LEU A 314 8.38 51.44 -6.07
N LEU A 315 9.14 51.62 -5.02
CA LEU A 315 10.20 52.59 -4.91
C LEU A 315 11.27 52.41 -5.98
N PHE A 316 11.30 51.18 -6.61
CA PHE A 316 12.18 50.78 -7.68
C PHE A 316 11.36 50.21 -8.81
N ALA A 317 11.23 50.90 -9.91
CA ALA A 317 10.63 50.34 -11.10
C ALA A 317 11.50 49.18 -11.60
N CYS A 318 10.98 47.94 -11.44
CA CYS A 318 11.62 46.77 -12.02
C CYS A 318 11.65 46.91 -13.54
N ASP A 319 12.83 46.76 -14.19
CA ASP A 319 12.99 46.93 -15.62
C ASP A 319 12.01 46.08 -16.43
N TYR A 320 11.71 44.86 -15.96
CA TYR A 320 10.70 43.98 -16.56
C TYR A 320 9.25 44.51 -16.48
N ILE A 321 8.96 45.41 -15.56
CA ILE A 321 7.66 46.10 -15.49
C ILE A 321 7.68 47.34 -16.42
N LYS A 322 8.81 48.06 -16.47
CA LYS A 322 8.99 49.22 -17.35
C LYS A 322 8.89 48.81 -18.83
N GLU A 323 9.48 47.67 -19.21
CA GLU A 323 9.42 47.15 -20.57
C GLU A 323 8.06 46.54 -20.94
N GLN A 324 7.03 46.60 -20.08
CA GLN A 324 5.68 46.04 -20.28
C GLN A 324 5.66 44.58 -20.71
N LEU A 325 6.66 43.78 -20.32
CA LEU A 325 6.73 42.37 -20.66
C LEU A 325 5.54 41.62 -20.04
N LYS A 326 4.67 41.05 -20.90
CA LYS A 326 3.43 40.33 -20.46
C LYS A 326 3.70 39.22 -19.47
N SER A 327 4.87 38.60 -19.51
CA SER A 327 5.22 37.42 -18.68
C SER A 327 6.07 37.73 -17.44
N GLY A 328 6.64 38.93 -17.30
CA GLY A 328 7.59 39.27 -16.23
C GLY A 328 8.87 38.41 -16.29
N TYR A 329 9.67 38.47 -15.22
CA TYR A 329 10.89 37.68 -15.10
C TYR A 329 10.58 36.19 -14.92
N SER A 330 11.27 35.34 -15.68
CA SER A 330 11.18 33.88 -15.61
C SER A 330 12.48 33.25 -15.18
N LYS A 331 12.45 32.26 -14.32
CA LYS A 331 13.60 31.46 -13.88
C LYS A 331 13.26 29.98 -13.99
N TYR A 332 14.27 29.18 -14.33
CA TYR A 332 14.13 27.74 -14.42
C TYR A 332 14.96 27.06 -13.34
N THR A 333 14.40 25.99 -12.74
CA THR A 333 15.15 25.01 -11.97
C THR A 333 15.18 23.71 -12.72
N TYR A 334 16.31 23.03 -12.77
CA TYR A 334 16.47 21.76 -13.47
C TYR A 334 16.58 20.63 -12.46
N PHE A 335 15.94 19.49 -12.74
CA PHE A 335 15.93 18.32 -11.83
C PHE A 335 17.35 17.80 -11.60
N LYS A 336 18.22 17.82 -12.63
CA LYS A 336 19.63 17.43 -12.52
C LYS A 336 20.44 18.22 -11.48
N ASN A 337 19.95 19.38 -11.04
CA ASN A 337 20.59 20.17 -10.00
C ASN A 337 20.22 19.71 -8.58
N GLY A 338 19.55 18.57 -8.48
CA GLY A 338 19.12 17.90 -7.26
C GLY A 338 17.64 17.55 -7.29
N TYR A 339 17.31 16.29 -7.47
CA TYR A 339 15.94 15.78 -7.53
C TYR A 339 15.18 16.06 -6.24
N ARG A 340 15.85 15.94 -5.11
CA ARG A 340 15.28 16.24 -3.79
C ARG A 340 14.86 17.70 -3.65
N LYS A 341 15.64 18.65 -4.19
CA LYS A 341 15.41 20.11 -4.06
C LYS A 341 14.60 20.70 -5.20
N PHE A 342 14.82 20.22 -6.41
CA PHE A 342 14.31 20.84 -7.64
C PHE A 342 13.54 19.86 -8.53
N GLY A 343 13.29 18.65 -8.05
CA GLY A 343 12.53 17.63 -8.73
C GLY A 343 11.06 17.99 -8.96
N PRO A 344 10.28 17.08 -9.56
CA PRO A 344 8.90 17.38 -9.99
C PRO A 344 7.89 17.56 -8.84
N ALA A 345 8.20 17.09 -7.63
CA ALA A 345 7.31 17.21 -6.46
C ALA A 345 7.99 17.95 -5.30
N VAL A 346 8.34 19.20 -5.54
CA VAL A 346 8.92 20.05 -4.49
C VAL A 346 7.86 20.47 -3.44
N PRO A 347 8.26 20.76 -2.17
CA PRO A 347 7.34 21.02 -1.06
C PRO A 347 6.31 22.11 -1.29
N HIS A 348 6.64 23.10 -2.09
CA HIS A 348 5.76 24.21 -2.42
C HIS A 348 4.84 23.95 -3.63
N SER A 349 5.02 22.84 -4.35
CA SER A 349 4.14 22.47 -5.47
C SER A 349 2.74 22.09 -4.98
N LEU A 350 1.73 22.35 -5.81
CA LEU A 350 0.35 21.97 -5.50
C LEU A 350 0.21 20.44 -5.38
N ILE A 351 0.92 19.68 -6.22
CA ILE A 351 0.96 18.21 -6.18
C ILE A 351 1.41 17.73 -4.80
N TYR A 352 2.56 18.22 -4.32
CA TYR A 352 3.08 17.84 -3.01
C TYR A 352 2.07 18.15 -1.89
N LYS A 353 1.51 19.35 -1.89
CA LYS A 353 0.56 19.79 -0.86
C LYS A 353 -0.73 18.96 -0.83
N LYS A 354 -1.21 18.52 -2.00
CA LYS A 354 -2.44 17.73 -2.12
C LYS A 354 -2.23 16.24 -1.88
N LEU A 355 -1.05 15.70 -2.21
CA LEU A 355 -0.79 14.27 -2.05
C LEU A 355 -0.21 13.89 -0.69
N LYS A 356 0.60 14.76 -0.08
CA LYS A 356 1.21 14.49 1.23
C LYS A 356 0.23 14.00 2.32
N PRO A 357 -1.00 14.53 2.45
CA PRO A 357 -1.94 14.07 3.49
C PRO A 357 -2.34 12.60 3.39
N PHE A 358 -2.28 11.98 2.19
CA PHE A 358 -2.63 10.57 2.01
C PHE A 358 -1.67 9.59 2.71
N ARG A 359 -0.48 10.06 3.11
CA ARG A 359 0.45 9.23 3.88
C ARG A 359 -0.19 8.69 5.18
N THR A 360 -0.97 9.51 5.87
CA THR A 360 -1.65 9.08 7.10
C THR A 360 -2.65 7.94 6.84
N GLY A 361 -3.14 7.81 5.61
CA GLY A 361 -4.05 6.71 5.22
C GLY A 361 -3.38 5.34 5.32
N ILE A 362 -2.10 5.21 4.96
CA ILE A 362 -1.41 3.91 5.05
C ILE A 362 -1.17 3.50 6.51
N GLU A 363 -0.84 4.44 7.40
CA GLU A 363 -0.68 4.15 8.83
C GLU A 363 -2.00 3.61 9.44
N ARG A 364 -3.13 4.23 9.08
CA ARG A 364 -4.46 3.73 9.48
C ARG A 364 -4.72 2.34 8.94
N THR A 365 -4.34 2.07 7.69
CA THR A 365 -4.53 0.75 7.07
C THR A 365 -3.70 -0.31 7.78
N PHE A 366 -2.44 -0.01 8.14
CA PHE A 366 -1.64 -0.94 8.94
C PHE A 366 -2.24 -1.19 10.31
N GLY A 367 -2.75 -0.16 10.99
CA GLY A 367 -3.46 -0.31 12.26
C GLY A 367 -4.67 -1.25 12.14
N LEU A 368 -5.46 -1.11 11.06
CA LEU A 368 -6.59 -2.01 10.79
C LEU A 368 -6.14 -3.46 10.58
N VAL A 369 -5.15 -3.68 9.72
CA VAL A 369 -4.69 -5.04 9.37
C VAL A 369 -3.99 -5.70 10.54
N LYS A 370 -3.10 -4.98 11.23
CA LYS A 370 -2.24 -5.53 12.25
C LYS A 370 -2.97 -5.82 13.57
N GLU A 371 -3.73 -4.86 14.07
CA GLU A 371 -4.23 -4.86 15.44
C GLU A 371 -5.76 -4.89 15.54
N ASN A 372 -6.44 -4.05 14.76
CA ASN A 372 -7.84 -3.74 15.04
C ASN A 372 -8.84 -4.70 14.38
N ARG A 373 -8.72 -4.95 13.07
CA ARG A 373 -9.72 -5.72 12.33
C ARG A 373 -9.31 -7.16 12.07
N TYR A 374 -8.10 -7.37 11.59
CA TYR A 374 -7.71 -8.71 11.11
C TYR A 374 -6.71 -9.44 12.01
N PHE A 375 -6.23 -8.79 13.06
CA PHE A 375 -5.32 -9.38 14.05
C PHE A 375 -4.09 -10.07 13.41
N MET A 376 -3.54 -9.49 12.35
CA MET A 376 -2.42 -10.10 11.62
C MET A 376 -1.25 -10.47 12.56
N GLU A 377 -0.90 -9.61 13.52
CA GLU A 377 0.16 -9.89 14.48
C GLU A 377 -0.23 -10.98 15.48
N LYS A 378 -1.44 -10.91 16.04
CA LYS A 378 -1.94 -11.90 17.02
C LYS A 378 -2.17 -13.29 16.42
N SER A 379 -2.53 -13.35 15.13
CA SER A 379 -2.75 -14.60 14.39
C SER A 379 -1.48 -15.13 13.71
N ASN A 380 -0.35 -14.40 13.77
CA ASN A 380 0.93 -14.87 13.25
C ASN A 380 1.45 -16.03 14.12
N ARG A 381 1.29 -17.25 13.63
CA ARG A 381 1.75 -18.49 14.26
C ARG A 381 2.79 -19.21 13.38
N TYR A 382 3.38 -18.48 12.46
CA TYR A 382 4.22 -19.03 11.42
C TYR A 382 5.69 -18.64 11.64
N GLN A 383 6.57 -19.56 11.23
CA GLN A 383 8.03 -19.36 11.22
C GLN A 383 8.54 -19.49 9.80
N GLY A 384 9.67 -18.84 9.52
CA GLY A 384 10.29 -18.77 8.21
C GLY A 384 9.62 -17.73 7.31
N ILE A 385 10.44 -16.98 6.58
CA ILE A 385 10.01 -15.83 5.77
C ILE A 385 8.90 -16.19 4.77
N ASN A 386 8.95 -17.36 4.15
CA ASN A 386 7.95 -17.80 3.19
C ASN A 386 6.55 -17.93 3.81
N ASN A 387 6.48 -18.52 5.01
CA ASN A 387 5.21 -18.71 5.69
C ASN A 387 4.63 -17.38 6.21
N VAL A 388 5.49 -16.49 6.70
CA VAL A 388 5.07 -15.15 7.15
C VAL A 388 4.66 -14.29 5.95
N THR A 389 5.34 -14.44 4.80
CA THR A 389 4.94 -13.80 3.52
C THR A 389 3.54 -14.25 3.10
N ILE A 390 3.27 -15.56 3.10
CA ILE A 390 1.92 -16.08 2.79
C ILE A 390 0.89 -15.46 3.75
N HIS A 391 1.19 -15.42 5.04
CA HIS A 391 0.30 -14.84 6.04
C HIS A 391 -0.01 -13.35 5.75
N ALA A 392 0.98 -12.57 5.38
CA ALA A 392 0.78 -11.17 4.98
C ALA A 392 -0.07 -11.04 3.71
N ILE A 393 0.19 -11.87 2.68
CA ILE A 393 -0.58 -11.87 1.42
C ILE A 393 -2.05 -12.29 1.67
N GLU A 394 -2.31 -13.26 2.54
CA GLU A 394 -3.67 -13.63 2.92
C GLU A 394 -4.45 -12.45 3.51
N HIS A 395 -3.80 -11.61 4.33
CA HIS A 395 -4.42 -10.38 4.85
C HIS A 395 -4.64 -9.33 3.78
N ASP A 396 -3.72 -9.20 2.82
CA ASP A 396 -3.89 -8.30 1.68
C ASP A 396 -5.04 -8.75 0.76
N ILE A 397 -5.25 -10.06 0.57
CA ILE A 397 -6.39 -10.61 -0.15
C ILE A 397 -7.71 -10.20 0.53
N VAL A 398 -7.80 -10.41 1.85
CA VAL A 398 -9.03 -10.08 2.61
C VAL A 398 -9.28 -8.58 2.60
N LEU A 399 -8.26 -7.75 2.80
CA LEU A 399 -8.40 -6.30 2.72
C LEU A 399 -8.88 -5.84 1.34
N THR A 400 -8.32 -6.41 0.27
CA THR A 400 -8.75 -6.09 -1.10
C THR A 400 -10.21 -6.46 -1.31
N GLN A 401 -10.62 -7.65 -0.85
CA GLN A 401 -12.00 -8.09 -0.94
C GLN A 401 -12.96 -7.23 -0.11
N ASP A 402 -12.54 -6.77 1.07
CA ASP A 402 -13.34 -5.86 1.88
C ASP A 402 -13.59 -4.53 1.16
N ILE A 403 -12.55 -3.98 0.52
CA ILE A 403 -12.68 -2.74 -0.28
C ILE A 403 -13.63 -2.95 -1.47
N ILE A 404 -13.54 -4.11 -2.14
CA ILE A 404 -14.45 -4.47 -3.22
C ILE A 404 -15.89 -4.57 -2.69
N PHE A 405 -16.10 -5.27 -1.58
CA PHE A 405 -17.40 -5.47 -0.98
C PHE A 405 -18.04 -4.14 -0.53
N ASP A 406 -17.30 -3.29 0.15
CA ASP A 406 -17.76 -1.98 0.60
C ASP A 406 -18.17 -1.09 -0.59
N TYR A 407 -17.41 -1.16 -1.68
CA TYR A 407 -17.77 -0.47 -2.92
C TYR A 407 -19.07 -1.01 -3.54
N LEU A 408 -19.19 -2.33 -3.66
CA LEU A 408 -20.40 -2.96 -4.22
C LEU A 408 -21.65 -2.64 -3.38
N LYS A 409 -21.49 -2.49 -2.07
CA LYS A 409 -22.55 -2.14 -1.13
C LYS A 409 -22.94 -0.65 -1.18
N SER A 410 -21.97 0.24 -1.31
CA SER A 410 -22.15 1.70 -1.16
C SER A 410 -22.15 2.49 -2.47
N GLY A 411 -21.56 1.92 -3.53
CA GLY A 411 -21.30 2.62 -4.79
C GLY A 411 -20.24 3.73 -4.67
N LYS A 412 -19.54 3.83 -3.55
CA LYS A 412 -18.59 4.93 -3.27
C LYS A 412 -17.16 4.43 -3.20
N ILE A 413 -16.28 5.08 -3.94
CA ILE A 413 -14.84 4.91 -3.77
C ILE A 413 -14.36 5.98 -2.79
N SER A 414 -13.87 5.57 -1.63
CA SER A 414 -13.25 6.51 -0.70
C SER A 414 -11.76 6.62 -1.02
N PRO A 415 -11.22 7.83 -1.24
CA PRO A 415 -9.78 8.04 -1.37
C PRO A 415 -9.05 7.93 -0.01
N VAL A 416 -9.79 7.72 1.06
CA VAL A 416 -9.29 7.44 2.40
C VAL A 416 -10.13 6.28 2.93
N LEU A 417 -9.48 5.25 3.44
CA LEU A 417 -10.16 4.16 4.16
C LEU A 417 -10.92 4.74 5.36
N ASN A 418 -12.13 5.19 5.11
CA ASN A 418 -13.13 5.44 6.14
C ASN A 418 -13.92 4.14 6.33
N LEU A 419 -13.23 3.09 6.75
CA LEU A 419 -13.89 1.92 7.30
C LEU A 419 -14.37 2.33 8.71
N ASN A 420 -15.49 3.01 8.75
CA ASN A 420 -16.24 3.22 9.98
C ASN A 420 -16.85 1.86 10.36
N TYR A 421 -16.31 1.24 11.38
CA TYR A 421 -16.88 0.08 12.09
C TYR A 421 -17.02 0.42 13.55
#